data_5ec7739fb6dbe1572f7ef5b84c9de8f8
#
_entry.id   5ec7739fb6dbe1572f7ef5b84c9de8f8
#
_cell.length_a   1.000
_cell.length_b   1.000
_cell.length_c   1.000
_cell.angle_alpha   90.00
_cell.angle_beta   90.00
_cell.angle_gamma   90.00
#
_symmetry.space_group_name_H-M   'P 1'
#
loop_
_entity.id
_entity.type
_entity.pdbx_description
1 polymer ?
#
loop_
_entity_poly.entity_id
_entity_poly.type
_entity_poly.pdbx_seq_one_letter_code
_entity_poly.pdbx_strand_id
1 'polypeptide(L)'
;GVSSLFLLLAIYLYFFSYRPRAVENCEIVSNDERKTLPAGKTLKVMTWNQEFFGGRNHVYFFDLPMDKGKRITVEEAEMKRNRDHLIKVVKSESPDVLLLQEVDEGSSRTRYHDQEGELAKKLKDYPYRASAYYVKSAFHPHRHILRPWRMKLVIFSKYSIDEAKRYQLAVKPALW
;
A
#
# COMPACT_ATOMS: atom_id res chain seq x y z
N GLY A 1 -28.55 -15.92 -21.16
CA GLY A 1 -29.18 -14.60 -21.11
C GLY A 1 -28.61 -13.72 -20.00
N VAL A 2 -29.30 -12.63 -19.65
CA VAL A 2 -28.85 -11.65 -18.62
C VAL A 2 -28.61 -12.31 -17.26
N SER A 3 -29.45 -13.26 -16.86
CA SER A 3 -29.30 -14.01 -15.61
C SER A 3 -27.98 -14.80 -15.51
N SER A 4 -27.52 -15.37 -16.62
CA SER A 4 -26.23 -16.10 -16.65
C SER A 4 -25.06 -15.17 -16.47
N LEU A 5 -25.13 -13.96 -17.00
CA LEU A 5 -24.08 -12.95 -16.83
C LEU A 5 -23.98 -12.48 -15.38
N PHE A 6 -25.12 -12.23 -14.71
CA PHE A 6 -25.13 -11.88 -13.29
C PHE A 6 -24.61 -13.00 -12.41
N LEU A 7 -24.93 -14.26 -12.71
CA LEU A 7 -24.39 -15.39 -11.98
C LEU A 7 -22.87 -15.51 -12.14
N LEU A 8 -22.35 -15.36 -13.36
CA LEU A 8 -20.91 -15.38 -13.60
C LEU A 8 -20.20 -14.24 -12.89
N LEU A 9 -20.78 -13.04 -12.89
CA LEU A 9 -20.22 -11.90 -12.15
C LEU A 9 -20.24 -12.16 -10.64
N ALA A 10 -21.32 -12.71 -10.09
CA ALA A 10 -21.40 -13.05 -8.67
C ALA A 10 -20.37 -14.12 -8.28
N ILE A 11 -20.21 -15.16 -9.12
CA ILE A 11 -19.16 -16.19 -8.95
C ILE A 11 -17.78 -15.55 -8.98
N TYR A 12 -17.52 -14.70 -9.98
CA TYR A 12 -16.25 -13.99 -10.09
C TYR A 12 -15.97 -13.15 -8.81
N LEU A 13 -16.91 -12.31 -8.39
CA LEU A 13 -16.77 -11.48 -7.20
C LEU A 13 -16.58 -12.33 -5.94
N TYR A 14 -17.25 -13.48 -5.85
CA TYR A 14 -17.10 -14.40 -4.72
C TYR A 14 -15.69 -15.00 -4.65
N PHE A 15 -15.16 -15.51 -5.76
CA PHE A 15 -13.87 -16.21 -5.78
C PHE A 15 -12.66 -15.29 -5.87
N PHE A 16 -12.80 -14.12 -6.48
CA PHE A 16 -11.68 -13.18 -6.72
C PHE A 16 -11.66 -11.96 -5.78
N SER A 17 -12.63 -11.85 -4.86
CA SER A 17 -12.56 -10.85 -3.80
C SER A 17 -11.47 -11.20 -2.79
N TYR A 18 -10.67 -10.21 -2.43
CA TYR A 18 -9.69 -10.36 -1.37
C TYR A 18 -10.39 -10.54 -0.01
N ARG A 19 -10.22 -11.70 0.59
CA ARG A 19 -10.81 -12.07 1.88
C ARG A 19 -9.69 -12.52 2.81
N PRO A 20 -9.00 -11.59 3.45
CA PRO A 20 -7.93 -11.92 4.37
C PRO A 20 -8.48 -12.67 5.59
N ARG A 21 -7.65 -13.52 6.18
CA ARG A 21 -7.95 -14.15 7.47
C ARG A 21 -7.94 -13.09 8.58
N ALA A 22 -8.55 -13.40 9.72
CA ALA A 22 -8.55 -12.51 10.88
C ALA A 22 -7.13 -12.16 11.34
N VAL A 23 -6.21 -13.11 11.24
CA VAL A 23 -4.77 -12.92 11.48
C VAL A 23 -4.00 -13.61 10.37
N GLU A 24 -3.04 -12.93 9.77
CA GLU A 24 -2.15 -13.45 8.74
C GLU A 24 -0.71 -13.05 9.03
N ASN A 25 0.23 -13.94 8.73
CA ASN A 25 1.63 -13.56 8.73
C ASN A 25 1.91 -12.62 7.54
N CYS A 26 2.65 -11.56 7.80
CA CYS A 26 3.12 -10.66 6.75
C CYS A 26 4.32 -11.26 6.02
N GLU A 27 4.51 -10.84 4.79
CA GLU A 27 5.75 -11.07 4.09
C GLU A 27 6.86 -10.28 4.77
N ILE A 28 7.96 -10.94 5.15
CA ILE A 28 9.15 -10.32 5.72
C ILE A 28 10.29 -10.48 4.74
N VAL A 29 10.91 -9.37 4.37
CA VAL A 29 12.13 -9.35 3.58
C VAL A 29 13.27 -8.90 4.49
N SER A 30 14.32 -9.69 4.57
CA SER A 30 15.53 -9.40 5.33
C SER A 30 16.77 -9.62 4.46
N ASN A 31 17.87 -8.99 4.83
CA ASN A 31 19.19 -9.41 4.38
C ASN A 31 19.71 -10.55 5.29
N ASP A 32 20.81 -11.16 4.90
CA ASP A 32 21.40 -12.32 5.63
C ASP A 32 21.98 -11.94 7.00
N GLU A 33 22.19 -10.64 7.28
CA GLU A 33 22.71 -10.15 8.54
C GLU A 33 21.58 -9.82 9.52
N ARG A 34 21.66 -10.38 10.73
CA ARG A 34 20.75 -10.02 11.81
C ARG A 34 21.26 -8.81 12.57
N LYS A 35 20.50 -7.71 12.53
CA LYS A 35 20.80 -6.49 13.29
C LYS A 35 19.76 -6.32 14.40
N THR A 36 20.18 -6.63 15.63
CA THR A 36 19.32 -6.49 16.81
C THR A 36 19.23 -5.05 17.30
N LEU A 37 18.08 -4.69 17.87
CA LEU A 37 17.91 -3.42 18.56
C LEU A 37 18.73 -3.44 19.87
N PRO A 38 19.65 -2.46 20.11
CA PRO A 38 20.37 -2.37 21.36
C PRO A 38 19.43 -2.15 22.56
N ALA A 39 19.70 -2.84 23.68
CA ALA A 39 18.93 -2.66 24.90
C ALA A 39 18.97 -1.19 25.37
N GLY A 40 17.84 -0.66 25.82
CA GLY A 40 17.72 0.72 26.30
C GLY A 40 17.72 1.80 25.22
N LYS A 41 17.83 1.44 23.93
CA LYS A 41 17.75 2.42 22.85
C LYS A 41 16.34 2.94 22.66
N THR A 42 16.20 4.26 22.64
CA THR A 42 14.94 4.91 22.19
C THR A 42 14.78 4.78 20.68
N LEU A 43 13.64 4.28 20.22
CA LEU A 43 13.30 4.19 18.80
C LEU A 43 12.71 5.50 18.29
N LYS A 44 13.26 6.00 17.18
CA LYS A 44 12.62 7.04 16.38
C LYS A 44 11.75 6.38 15.33
N VAL A 45 10.43 6.57 15.44
CA VAL A 45 9.45 6.01 14.50
C VAL A 45 8.84 7.14 13.70
N MET A 46 8.76 6.96 12.38
CA MET A 46 8.05 7.86 11.47
C MET A 46 6.86 7.12 10.86
N THR A 47 5.73 7.77 10.77
CA THR A 47 4.56 7.28 10.04
C THR A 47 4.18 8.25 8.93
N TRP A 48 3.81 7.74 7.75
CA TRP A 48 3.46 8.55 6.60
C TRP A 48 2.44 7.84 5.71
N ASN A 49 1.25 8.41 5.59
CA ASN A 49 0.34 8.06 4.50
C ASN A 49 0.86 8.74 3.23
N GLN A 50 1.38 7.95 2.28
CA GLN A 50 2.01 8.49 1.08
C GLN A 50 1.04 8.77 -0.07
N GLU A 51 -0.25 8.41 0.11
CA GLU A 51 -1.28 8.60 -0.91
C GLU A 51 -0.80 8.08 -2.29
N PHE A 52 -0.27 6.85 -2.33
CA PHE A 52 0.25 6.21 -3.56
C PHE A 52 1.14 7.14 -4.43
N PHE A 53 1.83 8.10 -3.82
CA PHE A 53 2.57 9.22 -4.44
C PHE A 53 1.70 10.17 -5.27
N GLY A 54 0.38 10.22 -5.02
CA GLY A 54 -0.55 11.09 -5.74
C GLY A 54 -0.38 12.56 -5.44
N GLY A 55 -0.30 12.90 -4.15
CA GLY A 55 -0.09 14.27 -3.70
C GLY A 55 -1.31 15.18 -3.85
N ARG A 56 -1.22 16.37 -3.24
CA ARG A 56 -2.35 17.28 -3.05
C ARG A 56 -2.77 18.10 -4.29
N ASN A 57 -2.00 18.02 -5.38
CA ASN A 57 -2.24 18.89 -6.54
C ASN A 57 -3.32 18.37 -7.48
N HIS A 58 -3.92 17.23 -7.17
CA HIS A 58 -4.94 16.59 -8.01
C HIS A 58 -6.16 16.21 -7.20
N VAL A 59 -7.32 16.39 -7.82
CA VAL A 59 -8.61 15.93 -7.29
C VAL A 59 -8.94 14.63 -7.99
N TYR A 60 -8.83 13.52 -7.27
CA TYR A 60 -9.19 12.20 -7.77
C TYR A 60 -10.69 12.02 -7.78
N PHE A 61 -11.17 11.00 -8.50
CA PHE A 61 -12.61 10.77 -8.65
C PHE A 61 -13.32 10.55 -7.29
N PHE A 62 -12.61 9.98 -6.31
CA PHE A 62 -13.14 9.70 -4.96
C PHE A 62 -13.08 10.90 -4.00
N ASP A 63 -12.37 11.99 -4.34
CA ASP A 63 -12.23 13.16 -3.47
C ASP A 63 -13.49 14.06 -3.48
N LEU A 64 -14.38 13.86 -4.44
CA LEU A 64 -15.61 14.62 -4.57
C LEU A 64 -16.84 13.72 -4.48
N PRO A 65 -17.97 14.22 -3.94
CA PRO A 65 -19.23 13.49 -3.91
C PRO A 65 -19.63 12.98 -5.30
N MET A 66 -20.20 11.78 -5.36
CA MET A 66 -20.63 11.11 -6.58
C MET A 66 -19.52 10.90 -7.62
N ASP A 67 -18.27 10.69 -7.15
CA ASP A 67 -17.10 10.43 -7.99
C ASP A 67 -16.87 11.48 -9.09
N LYS A 68 -17.09 12.75 -8.76
CA LYS A 68 -16.94 13.88 -9.72
C LYS A 68 -15.50 14.33 -9.95
N GLY A 69 -14.54 13.82 -9.18
CA GLY A 69 -13.12 14.09 -9.41
C GLY A 69 -12.69 13.63 -10.82
N LYS A 70 -11.84 14.40 -11.45
CA LYS A 70 -11.45 14.17 -12.86
C LYS A 70 -10.27 13.22 -13.03
N ARG A 71 -9.50 12.98 -11.97
CA ARG A 71 -8.28 12.15 -12.03
C ARG A 71 -8.55 10.71 -11.61
N ILE A 72 -8.03 9.78 -12.41
CA ILE A 72 -8.08 8.33 -12.15
C ILE A 72 -6.66 7.80 -11.93
N THR A 73 -5.69 8.35 -12.66
CA THR A 73 -4.28 7.93 -12.63
C THR A 73 -3.38 9.07 -12.19
N VAL A 74 -2.27 8.71 -11.54
CA VAL A 74 -1.22 9.65 -11.15
C VAL A 74 -0.30 9.91 -12.34
N GLU A 75 0.12 11.15 -12.50
CA GLU A 75 1.13 11.52 -13.48
C GLU A 75 2.52 11.02 -13.04
N GLU A 76 3.30 10.48 -13.99
CA GLU A 76 4.62 9.92 -13.71
C GLU A 76 5.57 10.92 -13.04
N ALA A 77 5.59 12.15 -13.56
CA ALA A 77 6.42 13.22 -13.01
C ALA A 77 6.02 13.58 -11.57
N GLU A 78 4.74 13.45 -11.23
CA GLU A 78 4.24 13.71 -9.90
C GLU A 78 4.59 12.58 -8.93
N MET A 79 4.38 11.33 -9.32
CA MET A 79 4.83 10.17 -8.54
C MET A 79 6.31 10.28 -8.23
N LYS A 80 7.13 10.60 -9.23
CA LYS A 80 8.57 10.77 -9.05
C LYS A 80 8.88 11.89 -8.05
N ARG A 81 8.27 13.06 -8.19
CA ARG A 81 8.49 14.21 -7.30
C ARG A 81 8.13 13.88 -5.85
N ASN A 82 6.95 13.28 -5.64
CA ASN A 82 6.46 12.96 -4.29
C ASN A 82 7.29 11.84 -3.64
N ARG A 83 7.67 10.82 -4.41
CA ARG A 83 8.59 9.77 -3.97
C ARG A 83 9.95 10.35 -3.56
N ASP A 84 10.54 11.18 -4.41
CA ASP A 84 11.85 11.78 -4.15
C ASP A 84 11.80 12.70 -2.92
N HIS A 85 10.67 13.40 -2.70
CA HIS A 85 10.44 14.20 -1.50
C HIS A 85 10.37 13.33 -0.25
N LEU A 86 9.56 12.25 -0.26
CA LEU A 86 9.50 11.31 0.86
C LEU A 86 10.89 10.76 1.20
N ILE A 87 11.65 10.31 0.19
CA ILE A 87 13.00 9.79 0.39
C ILE A 87 13.92 10.84 1.03
N LYS A 88 13.83 12.11 0.57
CA LYS A 88 14.60 13.22 1.13
C LYS A 88 14.29 13.43 2.63
N VAL A 89 13.00 13.46 2.98
CA VAL A 89 12.57 13.62 4.37
C VAL A 89 13.01 12.42 5.22
N VAL A 90 12.81 11.20 4.75
CA VAL A 90 13.23 9.98 5.47
C VAL A 90 14.74 9.99 5.72
N LYS A 91 15.56 10.39 4.74
CA LYS A 91 17.02 10.48 4.91
C LYS A 91 17.43 11.59 5.89
N SER A 92 16.74 12.73 5.85
CA SER A 92 17.00 13.84 6.77
C SER A 92 16.63 13.50 8.20
N GLU A 93 15.44 12.92 8.40
CA GLU A 93 14.94 12.54 9.73
C GLU A 93 15.57 11.27 10.26
N SER A 94 16.04 10.40 9.37
CA SER A 94 16.71 9.14 9.69
C SER A 94 16.01 8.30 10.78
N PRO A 95 14.68 8.02 10.67
CA PRO A 95 13.99 7.21 11.67
C PRO A 95 14.59 5.81 11.76
N ASP A 96 14.40 5.15 12.90
CA ASP A 96 14.79 3.73 13.06
C ASP A 96 13.78 2.80 12.39
N VAL A 97 12.49 3.20 12.41
CA VAL A 97 11.38 2.49 11.79
C VAL A 97 10.52 3.48 11.03
N LEU A 98 10.16 3.12 9.79
CA LEU A 98 9.28 3.88 8.92
C LEU A 98 8.02 3.06 8.64
N LEU A 99 6.86 3.62 8.95
CA LEU A 99 5.53 3.03 8.74
C LEU A 99 4.84 3.77 7.61
N LEU A 100 4.63 3.08 6.48
CA LEU A 100 3.99 3.66 5.31
C LEU A 100 2.59 3.08 5.10
N GLN A 101 1.65 3.95 4.79
CA GLN A 101 0.30 3.60 4.37
C GLN A 101 0.10 4.00 2.90
N GLU A 102 -0.89 3.35 2.28
CA GLU A 102 -1.28 3.59 0.89
C GLU A 102 -0.15 3.39 -0.12
N VAL A 103 0.63 2.32 0.08
CA VAL A 103 1.70 1.92 -0.84
C VAL A 103 1.11 1.03 -1.93
N ASP A 104 1.05 1.52 -3.16
CA ASP A 104 0.55 0.74 -4.29
C ASP A 104 1.59 -0.25 -4.83
N GLU A 105 1.11 -1.44 -5.22
CA GLU A 105 1.90 -2.42 -5.96
C GLU A 105 1.08 -3.01 -7.11
N GLY A 106 1.42 -2.62 -8.33
CA GLY A 106 0.73 -3.10 -9.51
C GLY A 106 -0.70 -2.56 -9.65
N SER A 107 -1.03 -1.44 -9.04
CA SER A 107 -2.29 -0.74 -9.23
C SER A 107 -2.32 0.01 -10.56
N SER A 108 -3.44 -0.01 -11.25
CA SER A 108 -3.59 0.69 -12.53
C SER A 108 -3.48 2.21 -12.39
N ARG A 109 -3.94 2.78 -11.26
CA ARG A 109 -3.88 4.23 -11.01
C ARG A 109 -2.44 4.75 -10.89
N THR A 110 -1.50 3.90 -10.50
CA THR A 110 -0.07 4.19 -10.39
C THR A 110 0.73 3.52 -11.49
N ARG A 111 0.12 3.28 -12.67
CA ARG A 111 0.78 2.71 -13.86
C ARG A 111 1.50 1.39 -13.59
N TYR A 112 0.95 0.60 -12.66
CA TYR A 112 1.48 -0.71 -12.25
C TYR A 112 2.85 -0.67 -11.56
N HIS A 113 3.26 0.48 -11.03
CA HIS A 113 4.50 0.59 -10.26
C HIS A 113 4.50 -0.30 -9.03
N ASP A 114 5.66 -0.82 -8.68
CA ASP A 114 5.97 -1.44 -7.38
C ASP A 114 6.63 -0.37 -6.50
N GLN A 115 5.80 0.39 -5.79
CA GLN A 115 6.26 1.50 -4.96
C GLN A 115 7.10 1.03 -3.77
N GLU A 116 6.81 -0.15 -3.19
CA GLU A 116 7.62 -0.75 -2.12
C GLU A 116 9.02 -1.08 -2.62
N GLY A 117 9.13 -1.78 -3.76
CA GLY A 117 10.42 -2.13 -4.36
C GLY A 117 11.22 -0.91 -4.80
N GLU A 118 10.57 0.13 -5.30
CA GLU A 118 11.22 1.39 -5.67
C GLU A 118 11.82 2.11 -4.46
N LEU A 119 11.08 2.17 -3.34
CA LEU A 119 11.57 2.74 -2.09
C LEU A 119 12.74 1.92 -1.53
N ALA A 120 12.63 0.59 -1.54
CA ALA A 120 13.70 -0.29 -1.06
C ALA A 120 15.01 -0.10 -1.81
N LYS A 121 14.97 0.16 -3.12
CA LYS A 121 16.16 0.48 -3.92
C LYS A 121 16.83 1.78 -3.52
N LYS A 122 16.11 2.72 -2.91
CA LYS A 122 16.58 4.06 -2.53
C LYS A 122 16.88 4.22 -1.05
N LEU A 123 16.21 3.43 -0.20
CA LEU A 123 16.33 3.46 1.26
C LEU A 123 17.20 2.27 1.74
N LYS A 124 18.45 2.24 1.30
CA LYS A 124 19.40 1.13 1.59
C LYS A 124 19.71 0.95 3.08
N ASP A 125 19.53 2.00 3.87
CA ASP A 125 19.72 1.95 5.34
C ASP A 125 18.61 1.16 6.05
N TYR A 126 17.55 0.76 5.33
CA TYR A 126 16.40 0.01 5.83
C TYR A 126 16.30 -1.37 5.16
N PRO A 127 17.22 -2.29 5.48
CA PRO A 127 17.29 -3.59 4.79
C PRO A 127 16.18 -4.55 5.19
N TYR A 128 15.46 -4.27 6.30
CA TYR A 128 14.39 -5.13 6.78
C TYR A 128 13.05 -4.51 6.47
N ARG A 129 12.14 -5.31 5.92
CA ARG A 129 10.80 -4.87 5.54
C ARG A 129 9.77 -5.90 5.95
N ALA A 130 8.58 -5.44 6.31
CA ALA A 130 7.38 -6.27 6.39
C ALA A 130 6.24 -5.56 5.68
N SER A 131 5.45 -6.27 4.93
CA SER A 131 4.32 -5.70 4.23
C SER A 131 3.10 -6.60 4.20
N ALA A 132 1.92 -5.99 4.12
CA ALA A 132 0.66 -6.68 3.96
C ALA A 132 -0.32 -5.86 3.13
N TYR A 133 -1.09 -6.53 2.28
CA TYR A 133 -2.19 -5.88 1.57
C TYR A 133 -3.34 -5.59 2.52
N TYR A 134 -3.96 -4.43 2.38
CA TYR A 134 -5.29 -4.14 2.93
C TYR A 134 -6.33 -3.93 1.82
N VAL A 135 -5.89 -3.66 0.59
CA VAL A 135 -6.69 -3.76 -0.63
C VAL A 135 -5.94 -4.63 -1.62
N LYS A 136 -6.61 -5.64 -2.18
CA LYS A 136 -6.05 -6.51 -3.23
C LYS A 136 -7.17 -6.97 -4.15
N SER A 137 -7.29 -6.35 -5.30
CA SER A 137 -8.26 -6.73 -6.32
C SER A 137 -7.57 -6.80 -7.69
N ALA A 138 -7.76 -7.90 -8.39
CA ALA A 138 -7.30 -8.03 -9.77
C ALA A 138 -8.19 -7.24 -10.73
N PHE A 139 -9.47 -7.09 -10.38
CA PHE A 139 -10.46 -6.33 -11.12
C PHE A 139 -11.38 -5.65 -10.12
N HIS A 140 -11.28 -4.36 -9.99
CA HIS A 140 -12.19 -3.59 -9.15
C HIS A 140 -13.39 -3.14 -9.98
N PRO A 141 -14.62 -3.59 -9.65
CA PRO A 141 -15.81 -3.35 -10.46
C PRO A 141 -16.38 -1.95 -10.25
N HIS A 142 -15.53 -0.94 -10.32
CA HIS A 142 -15.93 0.45 -10.23
C HIS A 142 -15.76 1.10 -11.61
N ARG A 143 -16.76 1.89 -12.05
CA ARG A 143 -16.82 2.49 -13.40
C ARG A 143 -15.54 3.25 -13.81
N HIS A 144 -14.81 3.81 -12.84
CA HIS A 144 -13.59 4.55 -13.09
C HIS A 144 -12.32 3.69 -13.00
N ILE A 145 -12.40 2.47 -12.44
CA ILE A 145 -11.23 1.63 -12.21
C ILE A 145 -11.19 0.48 -13.21
N LEU A 146 -12.14 -0.48 -13.14
CA LEU A 146 -12.25 -1.67 -13.98
C LEU A 146 -10.91 -2.40 -14.25
N ARG A 147 -9.96 -2.28 -13.32
CA ARG A 147 -8.56 -2.73 -13.44
C ARG A 147 -8.01 -3.11 -12.07
N PRO A 148 -6.79 -3.65 -11.96
CA PRO A 148 -6.18 -3.94 -10.68
C PRO A 148 -6.07 -2.74 -9.75
N TRP A 149 -6.44 -2.98 -8.48
CA TRP A 149 -6.25 -2.04 -7.39
C TRP A 149 -5.66 -2.79 -6.20
N ARG A 150 -4.45 -2.43 -5.79
CA ARG A 150 -3.69 -3.12 -4.74
C ARG A 150 -2.96 -2.11 -3.90
N MET A 151 -3.23 -2.12 -2.59
CA MET A 151 -2.56 -1.25 -1.63
C MET A 151 -2.03 -2.04 -0.45
N LYS A 152 -0.85 -1.66 0.00
CA LYS A 152 -0.15 -2.24 1.15
C LYS A 152 0.01 -1.25 2.29
N LEU A 153 0.13 -1.80 3.48
CA LEU A 153 0.83 -1.21 4.61
C LEU A 153 2.26 -1.76 4.58
N VAL A 154 3.25 -0.90 4.75
CA VAL A 154 4.67 -1.30 4.66
C VAL A 154 5.45 -0.77 5.85
N ILE A 155 6.27 -1.61 6.43
CA ILE A 155 7.22 -1.27 7.47
C ILE A 155 8.62 -1.38 6.86
N PHE A 156 9.41 -0.32 6.97
CA PHE A 156 10.86 -0.36 6.75
C PHE A 156 11.57 -0.20 8.07
N SER A 157 12.59 -1.01 8.34
CA SER A 157 13.32 -1.00 9.60
C SER A 157 14.83 -1.05 9.37
N LYS A 158 15.57 -0.36 10.24
CA LYS A 158 17.03 -0.50 10.36
C LYS A 158 17.43 -1.74 11.15
N TYR A 159 16.46 -2.37 11.83
CA TYR A 159 16.66 -3.54 12.69
C TYR A 159 15.86 -4.73 12.18
N SER A 160 16.32 -5.92 12.50
CA SER A 160 15.68 -7.17 12.10
C SER A 160 14.24 -7.24 12.59
N ILE A 161 13.36 -7.77 11.76
CA ILE A 161 11.97 -8.05 12.07
C ILE A 161 11.84 -9.57 12.20
N ASP A 162 11.61 -10.04 13.42
CA ASP A 162 11.51 -11.48 13.68
C ASP A 162 10.12 -12.02 13.34
N GLU A 163 9.08 -11.23 13.60
CA GLU A 163 7.70 -11.58 13.30
C GLU A 163 6.92 -10.34 12.89
N ALA A 164 6.02 -10.49 11.92
CA ALA A 164 5.06 -9.47 11.53
C ALA A 164 3.72 -10.11 11.23
N LYS A 165 2.66 -9.58 11.83
CA LYS A 165 1.29 -10.06 11.65
C LYS A 165 0.37 -8.94 11.24
N ARG A 166 -0.53 -9.28 10.33
CA ARG A 166 -1.67 -8.45 9.95
C ARG A 166 -2.91 -8.93 10.69
N TYR A 167 -3.57 -8.00 11.36
CA TYR A 167 -4.86 -8.24 12.00
C TYR A 167 -5.97 -7.57 11.19
N GLN A 168 -7.02 -8.34 10.86
CA GLN A 168 -8.22 -7.78 10.25
C GLN A 168 -9.04 -7.09 11.33
N LEU A 169 -9.10 -5.77 11.26
CA LEU A 169 -9.98 -5.00 12.14
C LEU A 169 -11.45 -5.22 11.74
N ALA A 170 -12.36 -5.04 12.69
CA ALA A 170 -13.80 -5.09 12.42
C ALA A 170 -14.15 -4.03 11.37
N VAL A 171 -14.74 -4.47 10.28
CA VAL A 171 -15.24 -3.58 9.23
C VAL A 171 -16.67 -3.22 9.60
N LYS A 172 -16.99 -1.93 9.68
CA LYS A 172 -18.37 -1.48 9.81
C LYS A 172 -19.13 -1.94 8.56
N PRO A 173 -20.23 -2.69 8.68
CA PRO A 173 -21.03 -3.07 7.52
C PRO A 173 -21.39 -1.81 6.74
N ALA A 174 -21.11 -1.80 5.45
CA ALA A 174 -21.63 -0.76 4.59
C ALA A 174 -23.16 -0.89 4.59
N LEU A 175 -23.83 0.14 5.05
CA LEU A 175 -25.26 0.27 4.84
C LEU A 175 -25.43 0.70 3.38
N TRP A 176 -25.73 -0.27 2.53
CA TRP A 176 -26.15 -0.03 1.14
C TRP A 176 -27.63 0.30 1.12
#